data_085fae487d0344729016c5c4e44d1ef5
#
_entry.id   085fae487d0344729016c5c4e44d1ef5
#
_cell.length_a   1.000
_cell.length_b   1.000
_cell.length_c   1.000
_cell.angle_alpha   90.00
_cell.angle_beta   90.00
_cell.angle_gamma   90.00
#
_symmetry.space_group_name_H-M   'P 1'
#
loop_
_entity.id
_entity.type
_entity.pdbx_description
1 polymer ?
#
loop_
_entity_poly.entity_id
_entity_poly.type
_entity_poly.pdbx_seq_one_letter_code
_entity_poly.pdbx_strand_id
1 'polypeptide(L)'
;MDECILELQPAHLFLNIGTNDLNGPDYDRAAMLGRYEEIVQQIRKKLPETKLYLLAYYPVNPTVAEDSGLIECFRWRTNERIREASEGVQALTRKYGAEFLDLNKDLYDAAGNLKAEYTIEGMHLYANGYRPVMDALLPLLRKIGEEQGGKQ
;
A
#
# COMPACT_ATOMS: atom_id res chain seq x y z
N MET A 1 -3.57 -16.00 -6.92
CA MET A 1 -4.40 -15.55 -5.77
C MET A 1 -4.97 -16.71 -4.98
N ASP A 2 -5.40 -17.78 -5.65
CA ASP A 2 -6.05 -18.91 -4.98
C ASP A 2 -5.14 -19.58 -3.94
N GLU A 3 -3.93 -19.98 -4.31
CA GLU A 3 -2.98 -20.67 -3.40
C GLU A 3 -2.45 -19.81 -2.24
N CYS A 4 -2.35 -18.49 -2.42
CA CYS A 4 -1.69 -17.62 -1.43
C CYS A 4 -2.64 -16.92 -0.46
N ILE A 5 -3.90 -16.70 -0.86
CA ILE A 5 -4.86 -15.93 -0.06
C ILE A 5 -6.10 -16.73 0.23
N LEU A 6 -6.72 -17.31 -0.80
CA LEU A 6 -8.03 -17.91 -0.67
C LEU A 6 -7.99 -19.24 0.10
N GLU A 7 -6.92 -20.02 -0.06
CA GLU A 7 -6.73 -21.27 0.69
C GLU A 7 -6.40 -21.03 2.17
N LEU A 8 -5.68 -19.92 2.47
CA LEU A 8 -5.33 -19.57 3.85
C LEU A 8 -6.51 -19.07 4.68
N GLN A 9 -7.57 -18.56 4.03
CA GLN A 9 -8.75 -17.99 4.68
C GLN A 9 -8.42 -17.06 5.85
N PRO A 10 -7.60 -16.01 5.64
CA PRO A 10 -7.10 -15.18 6.73
C PRO A 10 -8.26 -14.40 7.38
N ALA A 11 -8.25 -14.28 8.71
CA ALA A 11 -9.20 -13.43 9.42
C ALA A 11 -8.98 -11.93 9.12
N HIS A 12 -7.73 -11.54 8.85
CA HIS A 12 -7.33 -10.18 8.50
C HIS A 12 -6.40 -10.20 7.28
N LEU A 13 -6.70 -9.37 6.27
CA LEU A 13 -5.90 -9.26 5.04
C LEU A 13 -5.50 -7.81 4.81
N PHE A 14 -4.20 -7.56 4.74
CA PHE A 14 -3.61 -6.26 4.42
C PHE A 14 -3.14 -6.28 2.97
N LEU A 15 -3.67 -5.38 2.13
CA LEU A 15 -3.44 -5.37 0.69
C LEU A 15 -2.74 -4.08 0.25
N ASN A 16 -1.54 -4.23 -0.31
CA ASN A 16 -0.80 -3.17 -0.99
C ASN A 16 -0.28 -3.72 -2.33
N ILE A 17 -1.01 -3.47 -3.41
CA ILE A 17 -0.72 -3.99 -4.76
C ILE A 17 -0.97 -2.92 -5.82
N GLY A 18 -0.44 -3.12 -7.02
CA GLY A 18 -0.68 -2.24 -8.19
C GLY A 18 0.27 -1.05 -8.30
N THR A 19 1.24 -0.90 -7.39
CA THR A 19 2.18 0.22 -7.40
C THR A 19 3.04 0.26 -8.67
N ASN A 20 3.30 -0.88 -9.32
CA ASN A 20 4.09 -0.94 -10.56
C ASN A 20 3.34 -0.37 -11.77
N ASP A 21 2.03 -0.28 -11.73
CA ASP A 21 1.25 0.37 -12.78
C ASP A 21 1.57 1.87 -12.90
N LEU A 22 2.17 2.48 -11.87
CA LEU A 22 2.56 3.89 -11.84
C LEU A 22 3.87 4.19 -12.61
N ASN A 23 4.60 3.16 -13.07
CA ASN A 23 5.98 3.29 -13.53
C ASN A 23 6.13 3.71 -15.01
N GLY A 24 5.07 3.90 -15.75
CA GLY A 24 5.16 4.15 -17.19
C GLY A 24 4.30 5.30 -17.71
N PRO A 25 4.50 5.66 -19.00
CA PRO A 25 3.70 6.68 -19.68
C PRO A 25 2.24 6.25 -19.86
N ASP A 26 1.99 4.93 -19.96
CA ASP A 26 0.66 4.36 -20.23
C ASP A 26 -0.20 4.20 -18.96
N TYR A 27 0.19 4.87 -17.87
CA TYR A 27 -0.59 4.85 -16.65
C TYR A 27 -2.01 5.39 -16.88
N ASP A 28 -2.97 4.51 -16.73
CA ASP A 28 -4.39 4.82 -16.69
C ASP A 28 -4.92 4.52 -15.28
N ARG A 29 -5.25 5.59 -14.55
CA ARG A 29 -5.77 5.49 -13.17
C ARG A 29 -7.07 4.67 -13.11
N ALA A 30 -7.96 4.87 -14.08
CA ALA A 30 -9.25 4.16 -14.09
C ALA A 30 -9.06 2.67 -14.35
N ALA A 31 -8.20 2.32 -15.30
CA ALA A 31 -7.87 0.93 -15.59
C ALA A 31 -7.15 0.25 -14.41
N MET A 32 -6.19 0.93 -13.75
CA MET A 32 -5.53 0.41 -12.56
C MET A 32 -6.53 0.17 -11.42
N LEU A 33 -7.37 1.14 -11.12
CA LEU A 33 -8.39 1.01 -10.07
C LEU A 33 -9.44 -0.04 -10.41
N GLY A 34 -9.80 -0.21 -11.69
CA GLY A 34 -10.68 -1.28 -12.15
C GLY A 34 -10.11 -2.66 -11.84
N ARG A 35 -8.83 -2.91 -12.17
CA ARG A 35 -8.14 -4.18 -11.84
C ARG A 35 -8.03 -4.41 -10.32
N TYR A 36 -7.73 -3.34 -9.57
CA TYR A 36 -7.69 -3.40 -8.12
C TYR A 36 -9.06 -3.78 -7.54
N GLU A 37 -10.12 -3.15 -8.06
CA GLU A 37 -11.50 -3.40 -7.67
C GLU A 37 -11.94 -4.84 -7.95
N GLU A 38 -11.57 -5.41 -9.09
CA GLU A 38 -11.84 -6.81 -9.42
C GLU A 38 -11.22 -7.77 -8.39
N ILE A 39 -10.00 -7.48 -7.93
CA ILE A 39 -9.34 -8.28 -6.88
C ILE A 39 -10.11 -8.16 -5.56
N VAL A 40 -10.50 -6.96 -5.15
CA VAL A 40 -11.29 -6.73 -3.94
C VAL A 40 -12.64 -7.44 -4.01
N GLN A 41 -13.32 -7.40 -5.16
CA GLN A 41 -14.59 -8.12 -5.38
C GLN A 41 -14.43 -9.62 -5.21
N GLN A 42 -13.36 -10.20 -5.79
CA GLN A 42 -13.09 -11.64 -5.65
C GLN A 42 -12.82 -12.03 -4.19
N ILE A 43 -12.04 -11.21 -3.46
CA ILE A 43 -11.78 -11.41 -2.03
C ILE A 43 -13.10 -11.37 -1.25
N ARG A 44 -13.92 -10.35 -1.45
CA ARG A 44 -15.21 -10.22 -0.76
C ARG A 44 -16.16 -11.37 -1.06
N LYS A 45 -16.20 -11.83 -2.31
CA LYS A 45 -17.05 -12.97 -2.72
C LYS A 45 -16.61 -14.28 -2.08
N LYS A 46 -15.29 -14.53 -2.00
CA LYS A 46 -14.76 -15.83 -1.55
C LYS A 46 -14.43 -15.85 -0.05
N LEU A 47 -14.15 -14.68 0.54
CA LEU A 47 -13.75 -14.50 1.93
C LEU A 47 -14.61 -13.38 2.59
N PRO A 48 -15.94 -13.56 2.72
CA PRO A 48 -16.82 -12.50 3.20
C PRO A 48 -16.54 -12.06 4.64
N GLU A 49 -16.03 -12.97 5.48
CA GLU A 49 -15.74 -12.71 6.90
C GLU A 49 -14.34 -12.08 7.13
N THR A 50 -13.47 -12.09 6.12
CA THR A 50 -12.12 -11.51 6.24
C THR A 50 -12.21 -10.00 6.44
N LYS A 51 -11.59 -9.47 7.48
CA LYS A 51 -11.38 -8.03 7.64
C LYS A 51 -10.32 -7.58 6.64
N LEU A 52 -10.68 -6.69 5.73
CA LEU A 52 -9.82 -6.23 4.64
C LEU A 52 -9.33 -4.82 4.91
N TYR A 53 -8.02 -4.64 4.81
CA TYR A 53 -7.32 -3.36 4.95
C TYR A 53 -6.61 -3.04 3.64
N LEU A 54 -6.93 -1.89 3.04
CA LEU A 54 -6.28 -1.40 1.83
C LEU A 54 -5.29 -0.30 2.22
N LEU A 55 -4.04 -0.45 1.80
CA LEU A 55 -2.95 0.43 2.22
C LEU A 55 -2.68 1.52 1.19
N ALA A 56 -2.35 2.72 1.67
CA ALA A 56 -1.77 3.76 0.84
C ALA A 56 -0.44 3.30 0.24
N TYR A 57 -0.12 3.74 -0.97
CA TYR A 57 1.18 3.50 -1.59
C TYR A 57 2.27 4.33 -0.90
N TYR A 58 3.47 3.77 -0.80
CA TYR A 58 4.62 4.46 -0.23
C TYR A 58 5.10 5.60 -1.13
N PRO A 59 5.58 6.71 -0.54
CA PRO A 59 6.19 7.80 -1.30
C PRO A 59 7.50 7.37 -1.95
N VAL A 60 7.96 8.16 -2.92
CA VAL A 60 9.25 8.01 -3.58
C VAL A 60 10.12 9.24 -3.36
N ASN A 61 11.42 9.09 -3.59
CA ASN A 61 12.38 10.20 -3.58
C ASN A 61 13.23 10.20 -4.88
N PRO A 62 12.83 10.97 -5.89
CA PRO A 62 13.57 11.02 -7.16
C PRO A 62 14.98 11.61 -7.03
N THR A 63 15.28 12.34 -5.94
CA THR A 63 16.60 13.00 -5.76
C THR A 63 17.71 12.02 -5.34
N VAL A 64 17.35 10.81 -4.90
CA VAL A 64 18.30 9.75 -4.48
C VAL A 64 18.63 8.80 -5.63
N ALA A 65 18.02 9.00 -6.79
CA ALA A 65 18.07 8.05 -7.90
C ALA A 65 19.23 8.27 -8.88
N GLU A 66 20.16 9.20 -8.60
CA GLU A 66 21.11 9.74 -9.57
C GLU A 66 21.93 8.69 -10.34
N ASP A 67 22.23 7.54 -9.73
CA ASP A 67 22.98 6.43 -10.36
C ASP A 67 22.16 5.15 -10.54
N SER A 68 20.86 5.19 -10.30
CA SER A 68 20.00 4.02 -10.43
C SER A 68 19.34 3.98 -11.81
N GLY A 69 19.15 2.79 -12.35
CA GLY A 69 18.34 2.60 -13.57
C GLY A 69 16.86 2.97 -13.41
N LEU A 70 16.48 3.59 -12.27
CA LEU A 70 15.11 3.97 -11.93
C LEU A 70 14.77 5.42 -12.28
N ILE A 71 15.74 6.25 -12.72
CA ILE A 71 15.50 7.66 -13.09
C ILE A 71 14.32 7.80 -14.06
N GLU A 72 14.23 6.90 -15.04
CA GLU A 72 13.13 6.91 -16.01
C GLU A 72 11.76 6.63 -15.35
N CYS A 73 11.72 5.73 -14.36
CA CYS A 73 10.49 5.46 -13.59
C CYS A 73 9.96 6.71 -12.89
N PHE A 74 10.85 7.55 -12.33
CA PHE A 74 10.45 8.73 -11.56
C PHE A 74 9.88 9.88 -12.42
N ARG A 75 10.03 9.82 -13.74
CA ARG A 75 9.27 10.71 -14.65
C ARG A 75 7.77 10.45 -14.58
N TRP A 76 7.39 9.23 -14.25
CA TRP A 76 6.01 8.76 -14.26
C TRP A 76 5.49 8.49 -12.86
N ARG A 77 6.26 7.82 -12.01
CA ARG A 77 5.92 7.51 -10.62
C ARG A 77 6.27 8.69 -9.72
N THR A 78 5.41 9.72 -9.74
CA THR A 78 5.54 10.91 -8.90
C THR A 78 4.76 10.75 -7.60
N ASN A 79 5.12 11.51 -6.54
CA ASN A 79 4.35 11.51 -5.29
C ASN A 79 2.91 12.02 -5.49
N GLU A 80 2.66 12.85 -6.50
CA GLU A 80 1.33 13.26 -6.89
C GLU A 80 0.49 12.10 -7.42
N ARG A 81 1.01 11.33 -8.39
CA ARG A 81 0.32 10.12 -8.89
C ARG A 81 0.09 9.08 -7.80
N ILE A 82 1.09 8.89 -6.91
CA ILE A 82 0.98 7.99 -5.75
C ILE A 82 -0.16 8.40 -4.85
N ARG A 83 -0.30 9.70 -4.54
CA ARG A 83 -1.40 10.23 -3.73
C ARG A 83 -2.75 10.02 -4.43
N GLU A 84 -2.88 10.39 -5.70
CA GLU A 84 -4.11 10.21 -6.46
C GLU A 84 -4.54 8.73 -6.57
N ALA A 85 -3.58 7.83 -6.75
CA ALA A 85 -3.83 6.40 -6.76
C ALA A 85 -4.30 5.90 -5.39
N SER A 86 -3.65 6.35 -4.30
CA SER A 86 -4.03 6.03 -2.92
C SER A 86 -5.44 6.54 -2.57
N GLU A 87 -5.80 7.73 -3.00
CA GLU A 87 -7.17 8.28 -2.87
C GLU A 87 -8.20 7.40 -3.60
N GLY A 88 -7.85 6.91 -4.78
CA GLY A 88 -8.67 5.97 -5.52
C GLY A 88 -8.87 4.65 -4.76
N VAL A 89 -7.81 4.09 -4.21
CA VAL A 89 -7.87 2.89 -3.36
C VAL A 89 -8.70 3.16 -2.10
N GLN A 90 -8.55 4.33 -1.48
CA GLN A 90 -9.38 4.73 -0.33
C GLN A 90 -10.87 4.79 -0.69
N ALA A 91 -11.22 5.25 -1.89
CA ALA A 91 -12.62 5.27 -2.32
C ALA A 91 -13.23 3.86 -2.41
N LEU A 92 -12.46 2.84 -2.80
CA LEU A 92 -12.89 1.45 -2.82
C LEU A 92 -13.24 0.90 -1.44
N THR A 93 -12.57 1.37 -0.36
CA THR A 93 -12.87 0.88 0.99
C THR A 93 -14.32 1.11 1.39
N ARG A 94 -14.86 2.28 1.04
CA ARG A 94 -16.27 2.62 1.33
C ARG A 94 -17.25 1.70 0.60
N LYS A 95 -16.91 1.34 -0.65
CA LYS A 95 -17.76 0.49 -1.50
C LYS A 95 -17.79 -0.97 -1.03
N TYR A 96 -16.67 -1.45 -0.50
CA TYR A 96 -16.48 -2.86 -0.17
C TYR A 96 -16.37 -3.16 1.33
N GLY A 97 -16.69 -2.20 2.21
CA GLY A 97 -16.62 -2.39 3.66
C GLY A 97 -15.20 -2.77 4.14
N ALA A 98 -14.18 -2.17 3.51
CA ALA A 98 -12.78 -2.32 3.92
C ALA A 98 -12.32 -1.10 4.74
N GLU A 99 -11.19 -1.21 5.42
CA GLU A 99 -10.54 -0.09 6.10
C GLU A 99 -9.37 0.43 5.26
N PHE A 100 -9.18 1.74 5.21
CA PHE A 100 -8.01 2.36 4.59
C PHE A 100 -6.94 2.64 5.63
N LEU A 101 -5.70 2.23 5.34
CA LEU A 101 -4.55 2.50 6.18
C LEU A 101 -3.53 3.35 5.44
N ASP A 102 -3.28 4.55 5.94
CA ASP A 102 -2.13 5.36 5.55
C ASP A 102 -1.05 5.26 6.63
N LEU A 103 -0.01 4.52 6.35
CA LEU A 103 1.12 4.26 7.25
C LEU A 103 2.33 5.15 6.94
N ASN A 104 2.16 6.18 6.09
CA ASN A 104 3.26 6.93 5.49
C ASN A 104 3.69 8.17 6.29
N LYS A 105 2.97 8.55 7.34
CA LYS A 105 3.14 9.82 8.05
C LYS A 105 4.62 10.16 8.35
N ASP A 106 5.36 9.18 8.85
CA ASP A 106 6.74 9.39 9.28
C ASP A 106 7.78 9.06 8.20
N LEU A 107 7.33 8.70 6.98
CA LEU A 107 8.19 8.45 5.83
C LEU A 107 8.58 9.73 5.08
N TYR A 108 7.81 10.81 5.21
CA TYR A 108 8.02 12.04 4.43
C TYR A 108 9.11 12.93 5.01
N ASP A 109 9.94 13.49 4.13
CA ASP A 109 10.80 14.63 4.41
C ASP A 109 10.01 15.96 4.34
N ALA A 110 10.70 17.09 4.60
CA ALA A 110 10.10 18.42 4.56
C ALA A 110 9.62 18.84 3.14
N ALA A 111 10.12 18.20 2.10
CA ALA A 111 9.72 18.45 0.70
C ALA A 111 8.57 17.54 0.25
N GLY A 112 8.13 16.61 1.10
CA GLY A 112 7.06 15.65 0.78
C GLY A 112 7.55 14.42 0.00
N ASN A 113 8.85 14.18 -0.04
CA ASN A 113 9.45 12.98 -0.61
C ASN A 113 9.70 11.91 0.46
N LEU A 114 9.92 10.68 0.04
CA LEU A 114 10.46 9.65 0.93
C LEU A 114 11.81 10.10 1.49
N LYS A 115 12.01 10.01 2.81
CA LYS A 115 13.29 10.37 3.44
C LYS A 115 14.44 9.59 2.83
N ALA A 116 15.51 10.28 2.46
CA ALA A 116 16.66 9.69 1.78
C ALA A 116 17.33 8.57 2.60
N GLU A 117 17.37 8.71 3.93
CA GLU A 117 17.92 7.69 4.84
C GLU A 117 17.09 6.42 4.95
N TYR A 118 15.87 6.40 4.41
CA TYR A 118 14.96 5.25 4.44
C TYR A 118 14.92 4.45 3.15
N THR A 119 15.59 4.91 2.10
CA THR A 119 15.49 4.30 0.79
C THR A 119 16.86 3.94 0.20
N ILE A 120 16.86 2.89 -0.63
CA ILE A 120 18.05 2.40 -1.34
C ILE A 120 18.34 3.30 -2.54
N GLU A 121 17.31 3.56 -3.35
CA GLU A 121 17.42 4.25 -4.62
C GLU A 121 16.21 5.17 -4.91
N GLY A 122 15.55 5.60 -3.86
CA GLY A 122 14.39 6.48 -3.95
C GLY A 122 13.03 5.77 -3.97
N MET A 123 12.98 4.44 -4.01
CA MET A 123 11.73 3.66 -4.08
C MET A 123 11.65 2.55 -3.02
N HIS A 124 12.65 1.68 -2.95
CA HIS A 124 12.66 0.57 -2.02
C HIS A 124 13.19 0.99 -0.65
N LEU A 125 12.56 0.48 0.40
CA LEU A 125 12.92 0.84 1.76
C LEU A 125 14.05 -0.03 2.30
N TYR A 126 14.98 0.61 3.03
CA TYR A 126 15.86 -0.08 3.95
C TYR A 126 15.09 -0.62 5.17
N ALA A 127 15.73 -1.47 5.96
CA ALA A 127 15.14 -2.01 7.19
C ALA A 127 14.70 -0.91 8.18
N ASN A 128 15.47 0.18 8.29
CA ASN A 128 15.11 1.34 9.11
C ASN A 128 13.92 2.13 8.55
N GLY A 129 13.68 2.09 7.23
CA GLY A 129 12.51 2.69 6.60
C GLY A 129 11.20 1.91 6.85
N TYR A 130 11.30 0.59 7.08
CA TYR A 130 10.15 -0.21 7.51
C TYR A 130 9.76 0.01 8.98
N ARG A 131 10.67 0.51 9.83
CA ARG A 131 10.38 0.74 11.24
C ARG A 131 9.22 1.70 11.47
N PRO A 132 9.18 2.94 10.92
CA PRO A 132 8.04 3.83 11.09
C PRO A 132 6.73 3.24 10.55
N VAL A 133 6.79 2.45 9.46
CA VAL A 133 5.61 1.74 8.95
C VAL A 133 5.08 0.74 9.98
N MET A 134 5.98 -0.05 10.58
CA MET A 134 5.61 -1.01 11.63
C MET A 134 5.11 -0.32 12.88
N ASP A 135 5.74 0.78 13.31
CA ASP A 135 5.32 1.54 14.49
C ASP A 135 3.90 2.11 14.29
N ALA A 136 3.57 2.55 13.08
CA ALA A 136 2.21 3.00 12.72
C ALA A 136 1.19 1.84 12.68
N LEU A 137 1.60 0.62 12.29
CA LEU A 137 0.73 -0.54 12.19
C LEU A 137 0.53 -1.26 13.53
N LEU A 138 1.52 -1.25 14.42
CA LEU A 138 1.51 -2.00 15.68
C LEU A 138 0.28 -1.76 16.57
N PRO A 139 -0.26 -0.53 16.73
CA PRO A 139 -1.47 -0.32 17.53
C PRO A 139 -2.66 -1.12 17.03
N LEU A 140 -2.84 -1.19 15.69
CA LEU A 140 -3.90 -1.99 15.08
C LEU A 140 -3.67 -3.50 15.31
N LEU A 141 -2.43 -3.97 15.12
CA LEU A 141 -2.11 -5.39 15.34
C LEU A 141 -2.32 -5.82 16.80
N ARG A 142 -1.99 -4.98 17.77
CA ARG A 142 -2.26 -5.24 19.19
C ARG A 142 -3.75 -5.34 19.46
N LYS A 143 -4.55 -4.40 18.95
CA LYS A 143 -6.01 -4.43 19.07
C LYS A 143 -6.59 -5.73 18.49
N ILE A 144 -6.13 -6.15 17.30
CA ILE A 144 -6.54 -7.41 16.67
C ILE A 144 -6.20 -8.61 17.58
N GLY A 145 -4.99 -8.64 18.15
CA GLY A 145 -4.58 -9.70 19.07
C GLY A 145 -5.43 -9.77 20.34
N GLU A 146 -5.79 -8.64 20.93
CA GLU A 146 -6.65 -8.55 22.11
C GLU A 146 -8.08 -9.03 21.81
N GLU A 147 -8.65 -8.67 20.65
CA GLU A 147 -9.98 -9.11 20.23
C GLU A 147 -10.05 -10.64 20.00
N GLN A 148 -8.93 -11.28 19.62
CA GLN A 148 -8.85 -12.73 19.45
C GLN A 148 -8.56 -13.46 20.77
N GLY A 149 -7.73 -12.91 21.64
CA GLY A 149 -7.39 -13.50 22.94
C GLY A 149 -8.56 -13.47 23.94
N GLY A 150 -9.49 -12.52 23.83
CA GLY A 150 -10.69 -12.43 24.67
C GLY A 150 -11.83 -13.40 24.30
N LYS A 151 -11.65 -14.23 23.26
CA LYS A 151 -12.63 -15.23 22.81
C LYS A 151 -12.30 -16.67 23.23
N GLN A 152 -11.26 -16.84 24.07
CA GLN A 152 -10.96 -18.10 24.74
C GLN A 152 -11.48 -18.01 26.18
#